data_afe7ddf484d7234c5b0870fd4ee94027
#
_entry.id   afe7ddf484d7234c5b0870fd4ee94027
#
_cell.length_a   1.000
_cell.length_b   1.000
_cell.length_c   1.000
_cell.angle_alpha   90.00
_cell.angle_beta   90.00
_cell.angle_gamma   90.00
#
_symmetry.space_group_name_H-M   'P 1'
#
loop_
_entity.id
_entity.type
_entity.pdbx_description
1 polymer ?
#
loop_
_entity_poly.entity_id
_entity_poly.type
_entity_poly.pdbx_seq_one_letter_code
_entity_poly.pdbx_strand_id
1 'polypeptide(L)'
;MKRTKNINLARMRKGRRASFVLRPLAIGVAAALVGCSSDEEIKVVSSVEDCMDNTQLDQAQCEAAYQRALEEAERTGPKYANLSQCETEFGSCRETSGGFWMPLMTGFMVASLLDNDRRHYSSGYYNPVYRYSASGSRYYDRLMTADGKVIGRYGKSSYTVDKSAMDPKPKVTRTVSRGGFGAVASAKSSWGGGRSSSGSSRGWGG
;
A
#
# COMPACT_ATOMS: atom_id res chain seq x y z
N MET A 1 44.82 -66.49 9.81
CA MET A 1 43.68 -65.55 9.65
C MET A 1 42.63 -65.86 10.74
N LYS A 2 42.52 -64.97 11.77
CA LYS A 2 41.53 -65.17 12.85
C LYS A 2 40.25 -64.43 12.48
N ARG A 3 39.13 -65.12 12.25
CA ARG A 3 37.81 -64.55 12.03
C ARG A 3 37.21 -64.10 13.34
N THR A 4 36.89 -62.85 13.48
CA THR A 4 36.13 -62.29 14.59
C THR A 4 34.68 -62.76 14.53
N LYS A 5 34.27 -63.57 15.54
CA LYS A 5 32.99 -64.27 15.57
C LYS A 5 31.82 -63.48 16.22
N ASN A 6 32.04 -62.25 16.67
CA ASN A 6 30.98 -61.51 17.37
C ASN A 6 30.94 -60.04 16.89
N ILE A 7 30.18 -59.80 15.82
CA ILE A 7 29.79 -58.42 15.43
C ILE A 7 28.41 -58.13 16.05
N ASN A 8 28.39 -57.31 17.10
CA ASN A 8 27.13 -56.90 17.75
C ASN A 8 26.48 -55.73 17.01
N LEU A 9 25.58 -56.04 16.06
CA LEU A 9 24.86 -55.07 15.23
C LEU A 9 23.96 -54.12 16.01
N ALA A 10 23.58 -54.44 17.25
CA ALA A 10 22.74 -53.56 18.07
C ALA A 10 23.48 -52.31 18.52
N ARG A 11 24.81 -52.29 18.53
CA ARG A 11 25.65 -51.16 18.92
C ARG A 11 25.82 -50.12 17.78
N MET A 12 25.48 -50.48 16.54
CA MET A 12 25.56 -49.62 15.36
C MET A 12 24.23 -48.92 15.02
N ARG A 13 23.15 -49.27 15.72
CA ARG A 13 21.89 -48.53 15.56
C ARG A 13 21.99 -47.23 16.35
N LYS A 14 22.30 -46.12 15.67
CA LYS A 14 22.17 -44.77 16.16
C LYS A 14 20.74 -44.59 16.69
N GLY A 15 20.62 -44.64 18.04
CA GLY A 15 19.29 -44.50 18.67
C GLY A 15 18.64 -43.22 18.17
N ARG A 16 17.41 -43.37 17.67
CA ARG A 16 16.54 -42.22 17.41
C ARG A 16 16.35 -41.49 18.74
N ARG A 17 17.17 -40.50 19.00
CA ARG A 17 16.90 -39.54 20.07
C ARG A 17 15.61 -38.83 19.65
N ALA A 18 14.60 -39.03 20.44
CA ALA A 18 13.31 -38.39 20.26
C ALA A 18 13.53 -36.87 20.27
N SER A 19 13.31 -36.22 19.12
CA SER A 19 13.36 -34.76 18.95
C SER A 19 12.09 -34.13 19.53
N PHE A 20 11.87 -34.35 20.83
CA PHE A 20 10.71 -33.80 21.55
C PHE A 20 10.91 -32.36 22.05
N VAL A 21 12.11 -31.81 21.97
CA VAL A 21 12.45 -30.50 22.57
C VAL A 21 12.26 -29.32 21.57
N LEU A 22 12.20 -29.59 20.28
CA LEU A 22 12.13 -28.54 19.26
C LEU A 22 10.68 -28.04 18.92
N ARG A 23 9.66 -28.81 19.32
CA ARG A 23 8.27 -28.43 19.00
C ARG A 23 7.75 -27.18 19.73
N PRO A 24 8.00 -26.97 21.02
CA PRO A 24 7.54 -25.75 21.69
C PRO A 24 8.25 -24.46 21.19
N LEU A 25 9.53 -24.57 20.78
CA LEU A 25 10.26 -23.43 20.22
C LEU A 25 9.77 -23.02 18.84
N ALA A 26 9.41 -24.00 17.98
CA ALA A 26 8.84 -23.71 16.67
C ALA A 26 7.46 -23.04 16.75
N ILE A 27 6.63 -23.42 17.73
CA ILE A 27 5.31 -22.81 17.95
C ILE A 27 5.49 -21.37 18.49
N GLY A 28 6.47 -21.14 19.37
CA GLY A 28 6.77 -19.82 19.91
C GLY A 28 7.24 -18.82 18.84
N VAL A 29 8.07 -19.26 17.89
CA VAL A 29 8.54 -18.41 16.77
C VAL A 29 7.44 -18.15 15.75
N ALA A 30 6.55 -19.13 15.47
CA ALA A 30 5.41 -18.91 14.58
C ALA A 30 4.41 -17.91 15.15
N ALA A 31 4.17 -17.89 16.46
CA ALA A 31 3.31 -16.91 17.11
C ALA A 31 3.89 -15.48 17.11
N ALA A 32 5.22 -15.34 17.10
CA ALA A 32 5.88 -14.03 17.05
C ALA A 32 5.85 -13.39 15.65
N LEU A 33 5.58 -14.17 14.59
CA LEU A 33 5.47 -13.67 13.22
C LEU A 33 4.04 -13.28 12.80
N VAL A 34 3.03 -13.51 13.65
CA VAL A 34 1.67 -12.98 13.51
C VAL A 34 1.62 -11.63 14.22
N GLY A 35 2.50 -10.74 13.87
CA GLY A 35 2.59 -9.43 14.46
C GLY A 35 2.53 -8.35 13.40
N CYS A 36 1.54 -7.47 13.55
CA CYS A 36 1.52 -6.10 13.06
C CYS A 36 1.36 -5.91 11.55
N SER A 37 0.22 -6.29 11.01
CA SER A 37 -0.42 -5.41 10.05
C SER A 37 -0.97 -4.25 10.87
N SER A 38 -0.28 -3.12 10.89
CA SER A 38 -0.81 -1.89 11.48
C SER A 38 -1.80 -1.28 10.50
N ASP A 39 -2.99 -1.87 10.43
CA ASP A 39 -4.09 -1.31 9.68
C ASP A 39 -4.62 -0.10 10.45
N GLU A 40 -4.83 1.00 9.75
CA GLU A 40 -5.33 2.25 10.30
C GLU A 40 -6.65 2.61 9.61
N GLU A 41 -7.62 3.05 10.40
CA GLU A 41 -8.86 3.57 9.86
C GLU A 41 -8.66 5.04 9.47
N ILE A 42 -8.99 5.35 8.22
CA ILE A 42 -8.93 6.71 7.68
C ILE A 42 -10.29 7.14 7.16
N LYS A 43 -10.50 8.44 7.18
CA LYS A 43 -11.59 9.09 6.45
C LYS A 43 -11.03 9.69 5.16
N VAL A 44 -11.80 9.57 4.07
CA VAL A 44 -11.52 10.28 2.82
C VAL A 44 -12.60 11.33 2.66
N VAL A 45 -12.18 12.58 2.68
CA VAL A 45 -13.07 13.76 2.59
C VAL A 45 -12.77 14.54 1.32
N SER A 46 -13.80 15.09 0.71
CA SER A 46 -13.73 15.72 -0.62
C SER A 46 -13.66 17.26 -0.57
N SER A 47 -14.12 17.86 0.50
CA SER A 47 -14.17 19.31 0.69
C SER A 47 -13.95 19.69 2.15
N VAL A 48 -13.90 21.00 2.43
CA VAL A 48 -13.83 21.52 3.80
C VAL A 48 -15.10 21.19 4.57
N GLU A 49 -16.27 21.32 3.94
CA GLU A 49 -17.58 20.98 4.54
C GLU A 49 -17.66 19.48 4.85
N ASP A 50 -17.29 18.64 3.89
CA ASP A 50 -17.27 17.19 4.07
C ASP A 50 -16.30 16.77 5.20
N CYS A 51 -15.19 17.50 5.36
CA CYS A 51 -14.25 17.31 6.45
C CYS A 51 -14.88 17.63 7.82
N MET A 52 -15.58 18.77 7.94
CA MET A 52 -16.27 19.15 9.19
C MET A 52 -17.38 18.15 9.54
N ASP A 53 -18.14 17.70 8.55
CA ASP A 53 -19.28 16.79 8.76
C ASP A 53 -18.82 15.37 9.15
N ASN A 54 -17.68 14.95 8.66
CA ASN A 54 -17.22 13.56 8.82
C ASN A 54 -16.04 13.39 9.80
N THR A 55 -15.48 14.48 10.34
CA THR A 55 -14.37 14.44 11.30
C THR A 55 -14.67 15.30 12.52
N GLN A 56 -13.78 15.31 13.50
CA GLN A 56 -13.86 16.18 14.68
C GLN A 56 -13.02 17.46 14.52
N LEU A 57 -12.57 17.75 13.29
CA LEU A 57 -11.80 18.94 12.98
C LEU A 57 -12.74 20.14 12.86
N ASP A 58 -12.29 21.29 13.33
CA ASP A 58 -12.97 22.55 13.10
C ASP A 58 -12.73 23.08 11.67
N GLN A 59 -13.45 24.14 11.29
CA GLN A 59 -13.36 24.73 9.96
C GLN A 59 -11.93 25.14 9.59
N ALA A 60 -11.22 25.80 10.50
CA ALA A 60 -9.87 26.30 10.24
C ALA A 60 -8.87 25.15 10.05
N GLN A 61 -9.05 24.07 10.82
CA GLN A 61 -8.27 22.84 10.70
C GLN A 61 -8.56 22.13 9.37
N CYS A 62 -9.83 22.01 8.97
CA CYS A 62 -10.24 21.41 7.70
C CYS A 62 -9.73 22.23 6.50
N GLU A 63 -9.79 23.54 6.57
CA GLU A 63 -9.26 24.41 5.53
C GLU A 63 -7.73 24.28 5.40
N ALA A 64 -6.99 24.30 6.50
CA ALA A 64 -5.56 24.07 6.51
C ALA A 64 -5.19 22.68 5.98
N ALA A 65 -5.95 21.65 6.31
CA ALA A 65 -5.80 20.30 5.81
C ALA A 65 -6.01 20.21 4.30
N TYR A 66 -7.04 20.85 3.80
CA TYR A 66 -7.34 20.91 2.37
C TYR A 66 -6.25 21.61 1.58
N GLN A 67 -5.76 22.77 2.05
CA GLN A 67 -4.66 23.49 1.40
C GLN A 67 -3.37 22.67 1.34
N ARG A 68 -3.02 21.99 2.44
CA ARG A 68 -1.87 21.07 2.47
C ARG A 68 -2.04 19.90 1.51
N ALA A 69 -3.25 19.34 1.42
CA ALA A 69 -3.53 18.27 0.47
C ALA A 69 -3.39 18.73 -0.98
N LEU A 70 -3.76 19.97 -1.31
CA LEU A 70 -3.54 20.55 -2.65
C LEU A 70 -2.04 20.71 -2.95
N GLU A 71 -1.26 21.24 -2.01
CA GLU A 71 0.21 21.35 -2.15
C GLU A 71 0.86 19.97 -2.35
N GLU A 72 0.44 18.99 -1.56
CA GLU A 72 0.90 17.61 -1.70
C GLU A 72 0.48 16.99 -3.05
N ALA A 73 -0.73 17.30 -3.53
CA ALA A 73 -1.19 16.85 -4.83
C ALA A 73 -0.29 17.38 -5.96
N GLU A 74 0.09 18.65 -5.92
CA GLU A 74 1.03 19.23 -6.91
C GLU A 74 2.42 18.59 -6.85
N ARG A 75 2.88 18.29 -5.66
CA ARG A 75 4.21 17.73 -5.40
C ARG A 75 4.30 16.25 -5.78
N THR A 76 3.27 15.46 -5.45
CA THR A 76 3.30 14.00 -5.48
C THR A 76 2.35 13.36 -6.48
N GLY A 77 1.38 14.12 -7.01
CA GLY A 77 0.37 13.61 -7.94
C GLY A 77 0.98 13.04 -9.23
N PRO A 78 0.31 12.06 -9.85
CA PRO A 78 0.78 11.48 -11.11
C PRO A 78 0.75 12.54 -12.21
N LYS A 79 1.81 12.60 -13.01
CA LYS A 79 2.00 13.58 -14.10
C LYS A 79 1.95 12.90 -15.45
N TYR A 80 1.28 13.52 -16.40
CA TYR A 80 1.11 13.00 -17.76
C TYR A 80 1.68 13.98 -18.77
N ALA A 81 2.18 13.45 -19.89
CA ALA A 81 2.70 14.26 -20.98
C ALA A 81 1.57 14.95 -21.78
N ASN A 82 0.37 14.39 -21.77
CA ASN A 82 -0.77 14.94 -22.50
C ASN A 82 -2.10 14.72 -21.74
N LEU A 83 -3.08 15.59 -22.04
CA LEU A 83 -4.39 15.61 -21.43
C LEU A 83 -5.16 14.30 -21.63
N SER A 84 -5.20 13.79 -22.87
CA SER A 84 -5.99 12.61 -23.21
C SER A 84 -5.61 11.38 -22.40
N GLN A 85 -4.32 11.15 -22.14
CA GLN A 85 -3.88 10.04 -21.28
C GLN A 85 -4.34 10.22 -19.84
N CYS A 86 -4.24 11.43 -19.30
CA CYS A 86 -4.68 11.73 -17.96
C CYS A 86 -6.21 11.52 -17.82
N GLU A 87 -6.99 12.07 -18.73
CA GLU A 87 -8.45 11.96 -18.70
C GLU A 87 -8.96 10.53 -18.91
N THR A 88 -8.26 9.75 -19.73
CA THR A 88 -8.60 8.32 -19.91
C THR A 88 -8.50 7.56 -18.59
N GLU A 89 -7.57 7.93 -17.72
CA GLU A 89 -7.37 7.22 -16.46
C GLU A 89 -8.12 7.84 -15.26
N PHE A 90 -8.34 9.16 -15.26
CA PHE A 90 -8.92 9.86 -14.11
C PHE A 90 -10.16 10.71 -14.42
N GLY A 91 -10.51 10.87 -15.66
CA GLY A 91 -11.69 11.61 -16.12
C GLY A 91 -11.50 13.13 -16.14
N SER A 92 -10.92 13.73 -15.09
CA SER A 92 -10.74 15.18 -15.00
C SER A 92 -9.30 15.53 -14.65
N CYS A 93 -8.66 16.37 -15.47
CA CYS A 93 -7.27 16.75 -15.33
C CYS A 93 -7.07 18.25 -15.49
N ARG A 94 -5.98 18.76 -14.93
CA ARG A 94 -5.54 20.15 -15.08
C ARG A 94 -4.08 20.21 -15.53
N GLU A 95 -3.71 21.28 -16.20
CA GLU A 95 -2.32 21.58 -16.51
C GLU A 95 -1.59 22.11 -15.27
N THR A 96 -0.36 21.69 -15.08
CA THR A 96 0.53 22.19 -14.05
C THR A 96 1.40 23.31 -14.59
N SER A 97 1.98 24.14 -13.72
CA SER A 97 2.93 25.19 -14.10
C SER A 97 4.16 24.69 -14.87
N GLY A 98 4.43 23.38 -14.81
CA GLY A 98 5.53 22.73 -15.53
C GLY A 98 5.13 22.15 -16.91
N GLY A 99 3.93 22.43 -17.43
CA GLY A 99 3.47 21.93 -18.73
C GLY A 99 3.09 20.44 -18.72
N PHE A 100 2.83 19.86 -17.57
CA PHE A 100 2.33 18.49 -17.43
C PHE A 100 0.85 18.50 -17.08
N TRP A 101 0.17 17.43 -17.39
CA TRP A 101 -1.21 17.21 -16.99
C TRP A 101 -1.25 16.33 -15.73
N MET A 102 -2.10 16.68 -14.79
CA MET A 102 -2.31 15.89 -13.57
C MET A 102 -3.80 15.79 -13.24
N PRO A 103 -4.26 14.67 -12.66
CA PRO A 103 -5.65 14.52 -12.25
C PRO A 103 -6.02 15.49 -11.14
N LEU A 104 -7.27 15.89 -11.14
CA LEU A 104 -7.86 16.58 -10.01
C LEU A 104 -7.93 15.62 -8.80
N MET A 105 -7.58 16.13 -7.65
CA MET A 105 -7.74 15.42 -6.38
C MET A 105 -9.23 15.14 -6.13
N THR A 106 -9.59 13.87 -5.88
CA THR A 106 -10.96 13.49 -5.54
C THR A 106 -11.27 13.80 -4.07
N GLY A 107 -10.26 13.81 -3.23
CA GLY A 107 -10.33 14.08 -1.81
C GLY A 107 -8.97 13.91 -1.16
N PHE A 108 -8.93 13.95 0.14
CA PHE A 108 -7.73 13.75 0.92
C PHE A 108 -7.98 12.86 2.15
N MET A 109 -6.94 12.21 2.63
CA MET A 109 -7.02 11.34 3.79
C MET A 109 -6.89 12.14 5.08
N VAL A 110 -7.79 11.87 6.01
CA VAL A 110 -7.71 12.30 7.40
C VAL A 110 -7.62 11.04 8.26
N ALA A 111 -6.57 10.89 9.05
CA ALA A 111 -6.45 9.77 9.98
C ALA A 111 -7.54 9.90 11.05
N SER A 112 -8.25 8.81 11.31
CA SER A 112 -9.19 8.72 12.41
C SER A 112 -8.39 8.55 13.69
N LEU A 113 -7.97 9.65 14.30
CA LEU A 113 -7.28 9.63 15.58
C LEU A 113 -8.28 9.26 16.68
N LEU A 114 -8.49 7.97 16.88
CA LEU A 114 -9.12 7.42 18.08
C LEU A 114 -8.19 7.42 19.29
N ASP A 115 -7.02 8.03 19.15
CA ASP A 115 -6.07 8.14 20.25
C ASP A 115 -6.36 9.41 21.05
N ASN A 116 -6.61 9.23 22.37
CA ASN A 116 -6.90 10.30 23.34
C ASN A 116 -5.78 11.34 23.50
N ASP A 117 -4.75 11.30 22.68
CA ASP A 117 -3.61 12.20 22.76
C ASP A 117 -3.74 13.33 21.74
N ARG A 118 -4.44 14.38 22.12
CA ARG A 118 -4.69 15.62 21.35
C ARG A 118 -3.42 16.32 20.84
N ARG A 119 -2.24 15.78 21.05
CA ARG A 119 -0.94 16.41 20.73
C ARG A 119 -0.40 16.04 19.34
N HIS A 120 -1.01 15.13 18.59
CA HIS A 120 -0.50 14.69 17.28
C HIS A 120 -1.15 15.34 16.07
N TYR A 121 -2.01 16.33 16.25
CA TYR A 121 -2.62 17.08 15.13
C TYR A 121 -1.65 17.95 14.32
N SER A 122 -0.44 18.19 14.78
CA SER A 122 0.49 19.15 14.15
C SER A 122 1.35 18.54 13.02
N SER A 123 1.31 17.26 12.78
CA SER A 123 2.11 16.60 11.74
C SER A 123 1.32 15.66 10.82
N GLY A 124 -0.01 15.84 10.76
CA GLY A 124 -0.85 15.04 9.86
C GLY A 124 -0.46 15.29 8.40
N TYR A 125 0.05 14.27 7.73
CA TYR A 125 0.19 14.29 6.28
C TYR A 125 -1.20 14.07 5.69
N TYR A 126 -1.71 15.09 5.03
CA TYR A 126 -2.98 15.03 4.31
C TYR A 126 -2.71 14.56 2.89
N ASN A 127 -2.59 13.25 2.72
CA ASN A 127 -2.29 12.69 1.41
C ASN A 127 -3.48 12.86 0.46
N PRO A 128 -3.24 13.38 -0.76
CA PRO A 128 -4.27 13.46 -1.78
C PRO A 128 -4.69 12.08 -2.26
N VAL A 129 -5.98 11.95 -2.59
CA VAL A 129 -6.60 10.73 -3.07
C VAL A 129 -7.20 10.98 -4.45
N TYR A 130 -7.01 10.01 -5.34
CA TYR A 130 -7.46 10.06 -6.73
C TYR A 130 -8.41 8.91 -7.02
N ARG A 131 -9.50 9.19 -7.76
CA ARG A 131 -10.40 8.15 -8.26
C ARG A 131 -9.92 7.68 -9.62
N TYR A 132 -9.63 6.41 -9.77
CA TYR A 132 -9.23 5.82 -11.03
C TYR A 132 -10.46 5.45 -11.86
N SER A 133 -10.57 6.00 -13.08
CA SER A 133 -11.78 5.97 -13.90
C SER A 133 -11.64 5.18 -15.20
N ALA A 134 -10.45 4.59 -15.49
CA ALA A 134 -10.25 3.86 -16.73
C ALA A 134 -11.18 2.64 -16.83
N SER A 135 -12.10 2.68 -17.78
CA SER A 135 -13.03 1.59 -18.04
C SER A 135 -12.29 0.31 -18.47
N GLY A 136 -12.77 -0.85 -18.03
CA GLY A 136 -12.13 -2.14 -18.32
C GLY A 136 -10.93 -2.46 -17.44
N SER A 137 -10.44 -1.53 -16.61
CA SER A 137 -9.41 -1.81 -15.64
C SER A 137 -9.98 -2.50 -14.39
N ARG A 138 -9.21 -3.44 -13.82
CA ARG A 138 -9.53 -4.02 -12.49
C ARG A 138 -9.57 -2.97 -11.37
N TYR A 139 -9.01 -1.80 -11.62
CA TYR A 139 -8.97 -0.67 -10.69
C TYR A 139 -10.06 0.37 -10.95
N TYR A 140 -10.95 0.11 -11.91
CA TYR A 140 -12.06 1.00 -12.16
C TYR A 140 -12.82 1.32 -10.88
N ASP A 141 -13.13 2.59 -10.66
CA ASP A 141 -13.86 3.10 -9.50
C ASP A 141 -13.17 2.84 -8.15
N ARG A 142 -11.83 2.78 -8.15
CA ARG A 142 -11.03 2.66 -6.94
C ARG A 142 -10.40 4.00 -6.58
N LEU A 143 -10.33 4.26 -5.28
CA LEU A 143 -9.52 5.34 -4.72
C LEU A 143 -8.08 4.86 -4.57
N MET A 144 -7.15 5.74 -4.93
CA MET A 144 -5.72 5.47 -4.88
C MET A 144 -4.95 6.65 -4.31
N THR A 145 -3.85 6.36 -3.65
CA THR A 145 -2.85 7.36 -3.26
C THR A 145 -2.07 7.85 -4.47
N ALA A 146 -1.33 8.94 -4.32
CA ALA A 146 -0.47 9.50 -5.37
C ALA A 146 0.60 8.52 -5.90
N ASP A 147 1.02 7.54 -5.11
CA ASP A 147 1.98 6.51 -5.49
C ASP A 147 1.33 5.18 -5.96
N GLY A 148 0.01 5.18 -6.17
CA GLY A 148 -0.73 4.05 -6.75
C GLY A 148 -1.16 2.96 -5.76
N LYS A 149 -1.06 3.16 -4.44
CA LYS A 149 -1.69 2.25 -3.48
C LYS A 149 -3.21 2.37 -3.58
N VAL A 150 -3.88 1.22 -3.64
CA VAL A 150 -5.34 1.16 -3.63
C VAL A 150 -5.85 1.30 -2.19
N ILE A 151 -6.69 2.30 -1.96
CA ILE A 151 -7.35 2.56 -0.67
C ILE A 151 -8.62 1.71 -0.56
N GLY A 152 -9.45 1.71 -1.60
CA GLY A 152 -10.71 0.99 -1.62
C GLY A 152 -11.58 1.38 -2.80
N ARG A 153 -12.85 0.98 -2.77
CA ARG A 153 -13.83 1.40 -3.76
C ARG A 153 -14.35 2.79 -3.40
N TYR A 154 -14.52 3.65 -4.40
CA TYR A 154 -15.13 4.97 -4.23
C TYR A 154 -16.55 4.87 -3.64
N GLY A 155 -16.98 5.89 -2.91
CA GLY A 155 -18.34 5.99 -2.33
C GLY A 155 -18.45 5.54 -0.88
N LYS A 156 -17.35 5.29 -0.19
CA LYS A 156 -17.31 5.10 1.26
C LYS A 156 -16.68 6.33 1.92
N SER A 157 -17.07 6.63 3.15
CA SER A 157 -16.46 7.69 3.96
C SER A 157 -15.27 7.20 4.79
N SER A 158 -15.22 5.90 5.14
CA SER A 158 -14.16 5.29 5.96
C SER A 158 -13.50 4.13 5.22
N TYR A 159 -12.19 3.99 5.41
CA TYR A 159 -11.37 2.94 4.82
C TYR A 159 -10.36 2.43 5.84
N THR A 160 -10.10 1.14 5.81
CA THR A 160 -8.98 0.53 6.54
C THR A 160 -7.81 0.40 5.57
N VAL A 161 -6.68 1.00 5.91
CA VAL A 161 -5.48 1.02 5.08
C VAL A 161 -4.27 0.62 5.90
N ASP A 162 -3.26 0.06 5.24
CA ASP A 162 -1.94 -0.12 5.84
C ASP A 162 -1.35 1.25 6.18
N LYS A 163 -0.72 1.39 7.36
CA LYS A 163 -0.13 2.64 7.84
C LYS A 163 0.77 3.33 6.83
N SER A 164 1.47 2.57 5.99
CA SER A 164 2.31 3.11 4.93
C SER A 164 1.53 3.83 3.81
N ALA A 165 0.19 3.74 3.77
CA ALA A 165 -0.62 4.60 2.89
C ALA A 165 -0.60 6.05 3.35
N MET A 166 -0.38 6.28 4.65
CA MET A 166 -0.30 7.61 5.27
C MET A 166 1.10 8.22 5.20
N ASP A 167 2.13 7.45 4.88
CA ASP A 167 3.49 7.94 4.78
C ASP A 167 3.62 9.06 3.72
N PRO A 168 4.52 10.04 3.94
CA PRO A 168 4.84 11.05 2.95
C PRO A 168 5.27 10.44 1.62
N LYS A 169 4.73 10.94 0.51
CA LYS A 169 5.08 10.44 -0.82
C LYS A 169 6.25 11.24 -1.41
N PRO A 170 7.12 10.61 -2.19
CA PRO A 170 8.21 11.33 -2.85
C PRO A 170 7.67 12.29 -3.91
N LYS A 171 8.40 13.38 -4.16
CA LYS A 171 8.07 14.30 -5.25
C LYS A 171 8.13 13.59 -6.59
N VAL A 172 7.09 13.74 -7.40
CA VAL A 172 7.03 13.19 -8.75
C VAL A 172 7.75 14.14 -9.73
N THR A 173 8.83 13.65 -10.32
CA THR A 173 9.65 14.37 -11.31
C THR A 173 9.56 13.82 -12.72
N ARG A 174 8.84 12.70 -12.90
CA ARG A 174 8.70 12.01 -14.20
C ARG A 174 7.22 11.80 -14.51
N THR A 175 6.90 11.78 -15.78
CA THR A 175 5.56 11.43 -16.25
C THR A 175 5.28 9.94 -16.09
N VAL A 176 4.00 9.59 -15.97
CA VAL A 176 3.53 8.20 -15.97
C VAL A 176 3.95 7.53 -17.27
N SER A 177 4.50 6.33 -17.17
CA SER A 177 5.01 5.56 -18.30
C SER A 177 3.89 4.95 -19.15
N ARG A 178 4.24 4.34 -20.29
CA ARG A 178 3.32 3.75 -21.27
C ARG A 178 2.31 2.74 -20.71
N GLY A 179 2.57 2.16 -19.55
CA GLY A 179 1.61 1.26 -18.88
C GLY A 179 0.51 1.95 -18.11
N GLY A 180 0.54 3.30 -18.02
CA GLY A 180 -0.41 4.10 -17.26
C GLY A 180 -0.27 3.94 -15.74
N PHE A 181 -1.09 4.67 -15.01
CA PHE A 181 -1.11 4.61 -13.54
C PHE A 181 -1.65 3.28 -13.01
N GLY A 182 -2.51 2.60 -13.77
CA GLY A 182 -2.95 1.25 -13.48
C GLY A 182 -1.81 0.23 -13.39
N ALA A 183 -0.74 0.39 -14.17
CA ALA A 183 0.47 -0.43 -14.07
C ALA A 183 1.25 -0.13 -12.78
N VAL A 184 1.32 1.14 -12.36
CA VAL A 184 1.91 1.52 -11.06
C VAL A 184 1.15 0.88 -9.91
N ALA A 185 -0.18 0.94 -9.92
CA ALA A 185 -1.02 0.30 -8.92
C ALA A 185 -0.84 -1.23 -8.90
N SER A 186 -0.67 -1.85 -10.07
CA SER A 186 -0.39 -3.30 -10.17
C SER A 186 0.94 -3.67 -9.54
N ALA A 187 1.99 -2.92 -9.81
CA ALA A 187 3.31 -3.14 -9.21
C ALA A 187 3.26 -3.00 -7.68
N LYS A 188 2.56 -2.00 -7.18
CA LYS A 188 2.38 -1.80 -5.72
C LYS A 188 1.59 -2.92 -5.05
N SER A 189 0.50 -3.40 -5.68
CA SER A 189 -0.33 -4.48 -5.12
C SER A 189 0.38 -5.84 -5.12
N SER A 190 1.32 -6.09 -6.04
CA SER A 190 2.08 -7.34 -6.08
C SER A 190 3.25 -7.38 -5.09
N TRP A 191 3.76 -6.24 -4.65
CA TRP A 191 4.87 -6.17 -3.69
C TRP A 191 4.44 -6.40 -2.24
N GLY A 192 3.16 -6.19 -1.91
CA GLY A 192 2.62 -6.43 -0.56
C GLY A 192 2.21 -7.88 -0.27
N GLY A 193 2.18 -8.76 -1.26
CA GLY A 193 1.82 -10.17 -1.15
C GLY A 193 3.00 -11.07 -1.50
N GLY A 194 3.91 -11.32 -0.56
CA GLY A 194 5.03 -12.23 -0.73
C GLY A 194 4.58 -13.67 -1.00
N ARG A 195 4.43 -14.01 -2.29
CA ARG A 195 4.58 -15.37 -2.82
C ARG A 195 5.40 -15.25 -4.09
N SER A 196 6.70 -15.44 -3.96
CA SER A 196 7.58 -15.72 -5.07
C SER A 196 7.19 -17.07 -5.67
N SER A 197 6.41 -17.08 -6.75
CA SER A 197 6.34 -18.23 -7.64
C SER A 197 7.61 -18.21 -8.48
N SER A 198 8.62 -18.98 -8.07
CA SER A 198 9.76 -19.30 -8.89
C SER A 198 9.29 -20.17 -10.08
N GLY A 199 8.95 -19.51 -11.18
CA GLY A 199 8.72 -20.14 -12.46
C GLY A 199 10.07 -20.65 -13.01
N SER A 200 10.35 -21.92 -12.82
CA SER A 200 11.46 -22.62 -13.49
C SER A 200 11.14 -22.70 -14.98
N SER A 201 11.74 -21.81 -15.77
CA SER A 201 11.80 -21.96 -17.23
C SER A 201 12.71 -23.13 -17.57
N ARG A 202 12.10 -24.27 -17.89
CA ARG A 202 12.79 -25.39 -18.54
C ARG A 202 13.09 -24.94 -19.99
N GLY A 203 14.34 -24.59 -20.25
CA GLY A 203 14.84 -24.43 -21.59
C GLY A 203 14.80 -25.78 -22.32
N TRP A 204 14.09 -25.84 -23.42
CA TRP A 204 14.24 -26.89 -24.42
C TRP A 204 15.32 -26.41 -25.37
N GLY A 205 16.48 -27.06 -25.28
CA GLY A 205 17.47 -27.02 -26.33
C GLY A 205 17.27 -28.24 -27.22
N GLY A 206 17.26 -28.03 -28.51
CA GLY A 206 17.33 -28.97 -29.60
C GLY A 206 18.08 -28.30 -30.75
#